data_a460fa3250f6f2d81f5e961205c210fa
#
_entry.id   a460fa3250f6f2d81f5e961205c210fa
#
_cell.length_a   1.000
_cell.length_b   1.000
_cell.length_c   1.000
_cell.angle_alpha   90.00
_cell.angle_beta   90.00
_cell.angle_gamma   90.00
#
_symmetry.space_group_name_H-M   'P 1'
#
loop_
_entity.id
_entity.type
_entity.pdbx_description
1 polymer ?
#
loop_
_entity_poly.entity_id
_entity_poly.type
_entity_poly.pdbx_seq_one_letter_code
_entity_poly.pdbx_strand_id
1 'polypeptide(L)'
;MKTKSHPLPCTNAAPRRGFLQIDLVAALAILGIAMMPLGYAFARERQVLKIDYFRSVADEIVDGEMEILAAGAGRDFPDGSQIYTVHSRAAASLPPGHFQLTKNGTHLRLEWVPDEQRGLSAVIRETTLP
;
A
#
# COMPACT_ATOMS: atom_id res chain seq x y z
N MET A 1 -42.43 -75.18 -34.64
CA MET A 1 -41.48 -74.06 -34.79
C MET A 1 -41.30 -73.42 -33.41
N LYS A 2 -40.09 -73.58 -32.78
CA LYS A 2 -39.74 -72.99 -31.50
C LYS A 2 -39.00 -71.71 -31.75
N THR A 3 -39.62 -70.58 -31.45
CA THR A 3 -39.00 -69.25 -31.50
C THR A 3 -38.15 -69.09 -30.24
N LYS A 4 -36.86 -69.01 -30.43
CA LYS A 4 -35.84 -68.83 -29.40
C LYS A 4 -35.74 -67.30 -29.14
N SER A 5 -36.32 -66.85 -28.03
CA SER A 5 -36.17 -65.48 -27.58
C SER A 5 -34.77 -65.27 -26.97
N HIS A 6 -33.96 -64.46 -27.58
CA HIS A 6 -32.70 -63.98 -27.02
C HIS A 6 -33.00 -62.94 -25.93
N PRO A 7 -32.44 -63.09 -24.73
CA PRO A 7 -32.46 -62.01 -23.76
C PRO A 7 -31.47 -60.93 -24.16
N LEU A 8 -31.93 -59.68 -24.20
CA LEU A 8 -31.09 -58.50 -24.38
C LEU A 8 -30.16 -58.32 -23.17
N PRO A 9 -28.90 -57.97 -23.37
CA PRO A 9 -27.99 -57.68 -22.27
C PRO A 9 -28.41 -56.37 -21.58
N CYS A 10 -28.72 -56.49 -20.28
CA CYS A 10 -28.86 -55.33 -19.40
C CYS A 10 -27.52 -54.61 -19.34
N THR A 11 -27.42 -53.51 -20.01
CA THR A 11 -26.32 -52.54 -19.85
C THR A 11 -26.46 -51.92 -18.45
N ASN A 12 -25.68 -52.45 -17.49
CA ASN A 12 -25.46 -51.79 -16.19
C ASN A 12 -24.74 -50.47 -16.45
N ALA A 13 -25.51 -49.39 -16.60
CA ALA A 13 -25.01 -48.06 -16.54
C ALA A 13 -24.52 -47.81 -15.10
N ALA A 14 -23.23 -48.02 -14.86
CA ALA A 14 -22.59 -47.64 -13.61
C ALA A 14 -22.85 -46.15 -13.32
N PRO A 15 -23.17 -45.76 -12.11
CA PRO A 15 -23.50 -44.39 -11.79
C PRO A 15 -22.28 -43.50 -11.96
N ARG A 16 -22.27 -42.73 -13.03
CA ARG A 16 -21.25 -41.67 -13.30
C ARG A 16 -21.23 -40.53 -12.30
N ARG A 17 -22.01 -40.61 -11.24
CA ARG A 17 -22.16 -39.56 -10.21
C ARG A 17 -20.89 -39.34 -9.38
N GLY A 18 -20.07 -40.36 -9.15
CA GLY A 18 -18.82 -40.22 -8.38
C GLY A 18 -17.70 -39.47 -9.12
N PHE A 19 -17.68 -39.57 -10.44
CA PHE A 19 -16.65 -38.93 -11.27
C PHE A 19 -16.79 -37.40 -11.31
N LEU A 20 -18.02 -36.90 -11.40
CA LEU A 20 -18.32 -35.45 -11.38
C LEU A 20 -17.99 -34.81 -10.03
N GLN A 21 -18.12 -35.52 -8.91
CA GLN A 21 -17.74 -34.98 -7.59
C GLN A 21 -16.22 -34.86 -7.42
N ILE A 22 -15.45 -35.83 -7.90
CA ILE A 22 -13.97 -35.78 -7.83
C ILE A 22 -13.43 -34.66 -8.71
N ASP A 23 -13.99 -34.47 -9.90
CA ASP A 23 -13.60 -33.41 -10.81
C ASP A 23 -13.92 -32.00 -10.23
N LEU A 24 -15.08 -31.85 -9.60
CA LEU A 24 -15.46 -30.60 -8.91
C LEU A 24 -14.51 -30.31 -7.75
N VAL A 25 -14.18 -31.30 -6.92
CA VAL A 25 -13.24 -31.12 -5.80
C VAL A 25 -11.85 -30.77 -6.30
N ALA A 26 -11.37 -31.43 -7.35
CA ALA A 26 -10.09 -31.13 -7.97
C ALA A 26 -10.06 -29.69 -8.55
N ALA A 27 -11.11 -29.28 -9.23
CA ALA A 27 -11.24 -27.93 -9.78
C ALA A 27 -11.25 -26.86 -8.66
N LEU A 28 -11.96 -27.09 -7.57
CA LEU A 28 -11.99 -26.19 -6.42
C LEU A 28 -10.62 -26.14 -5.71
N ALA A 29 -9.91 -27.25 -5.61
CA ALA A 29 -8.58 -27.29 -5.03
C ALA A 29 -7.58 -26.48 -5.87
N ILE A 30 -7.59 -26.63 -7.19
CA ILE A 30 -6.75 -25.86 -8.11
C ILE A 30 -7.08 -24.37 -8.03
N LEU A 31 -8.36 -24.02 -8.00
CA LEU A 31 -8.81 -22.64 -7.83
C LEU A 31 -8.33 -22.04 -6.51
N GLY A 32 -8.44 -22.78 -5.41
CA GLY A 32 -7.97 -22.37 -4.09
C GLY A 32 -6.46 -22.09 -4.07
N ILE A 33 -5.66 -22.98 -4.68
CA ILE A 33 -4.20 -22.80 -4.78
C ILE A 33 -3.86 -21.57 -5.65
N ALA A 34 -4.59 -21.34 -6.74
CA ALA A 34 -4.38 -20.20 -7.62
C ALA A 34 -4.78 -18.85 -6.96
N MET A 35 -5.75 -18.86 -6.05
CA MET A 35 -6.19 -17.67 -5.33
C MET A 35 -5.20 -17.20 -4.25
N MET A 36 -4.37 -18.07 -3.68
CA MET A 36 -3.40 -17.71 -2.63
C MET A 36 -2.39 -16.65 -3.07
N PRO A 37 -1.67 -16.81 -4.21
CA PRO A 37 -0.72 -15.78 -4.65
C PRO A 37 -1.40 -14.47 -5.04
N LEU A 38 -2.63 -14.53 -5.54
CA LEU A 38 -3.41 -13.35 -5.88
C LEU A 38 -3.76 -12.55 -4.63
N GLY A 39 -4.22 -13.22 -3.56
CA GLY A 39 -4.50 -12.58 -2.27
C GLY A 39 -3.27 -11.90 -1.66
N TYR A 40 -2.11 -12.55 -1.75
CA TYR A 40 -0.85 -11.98 -1.29
C TYR A 40 -0.42 -10.75 -2.12
N ALA A 41 -0.58 -10.82 -3.45
CA ALA A 41 -0.28 -9.70 -4.33
C ALA A 41 -1.13 -8.46 -4.02
N PHE A 42 -2.43 -8.63 -3.81
CA PHE A 42 -3.33 -7.54 -3.42
C PHE A 42 -2.99 -6.94 -2.06
N ALA A 43 -2.61 -7.76 -1.07
CA ALA A 43 -2.22 -7.26 0.24
C ALA A 43 -0.95 -6.39 0.16
N ARG A 44 0.02 -6.81 -0.64
CA ARG A 44 1.26 -6.06 -0.87
C ARG A 44 1.02 -4.76 -1.62
N GLU A 45 0.18 -4.77 -2.65
CA GLU A 45 -0.17 -3.59 -3.43
C GLU A 45 -0.84 -2.51 -2.57
N ARG A 46 -1.78 -2.89 -1.70
CA ARG A 46 -2.39 -1.96 -0.74
C ARG A 46 -1.38 -1.32 0.20
N GLN A 47 -0.37 -2.06 0.61
CA GLN A 47 0.68 -1.52 1.48
C GLN A 47 1.55 -0.49 0.74
N VAL A 48 1.92 -0.76 -0.51
CA VAL A 48 2.68 0.18 -1.36
C VAL A 48 1.87 1.46 -1.59
N LEU A 49 0.60 1.35 -1.99
CA LEU A 49 -0.27 2.50 -2.19
C LEU A 49 -0.42 3.37 -0.95
N LYS A 50 -0.48 2.75 0.23
CA LYS A 50 -0.56 3.48 1.50
C LYS A 50 0.73 4.26 1.79
N ILE A 51 1.88 3.68 1.50
CA ILE A 51 3.19 4.34 1.65
C ILE A 51 3.30 5.53 0.68
N ASP A 52 2.92 5.34 -0.58
CA ASP A 52 2.94 6.39 -1.59
C ASP A 52 1.98 7.54 -1.24
N TYR A 53 0.80 7.21 -0.70
CA TYR A 53 -0.15 8.21 -0.21
C TYR A 53 0.46 9.07 0.92
N PHE A 54 1.05 8.45 1.93
CA PHE A 54 1.67 9.19 3.03
C PHE A 54 2.83 10.05 2.56
N ARG A 55 3.61 9.54 1.61
CA ARG A 55 4.70 10.31 1.02
C ARG A 55 4.20 11.53 0.27
N SER A 56 3.16 11.39 -0.56
CA SER A 56 2.55 12.51 -1.28
C SER A 56 1.99 13.57 -0.33
N VAL A 57 1.31 13.14 0.75
CA VAL A 57 0.79 14.08 1.76
C VAL A 57 1.92 14.80 2.48
N ALA A 58 3.00 14.10 2.83
CA ALA A 58 4.16 14.71 3.48
C ALA A 58 4.88 15.70 2.54
N ASP A 59 5.04 15.35 1.25
CA ASP A 59 5.60 16.22 0.23
C ASP A 59 4.80 17.53 0.11
N GLU A 60 3.48 17.44 0.02
CA GLU A 60 2.60 18.62 -0.09
C GLU A 60 2.67 19.52 1.16
N ILE A 61 2.72 18.93 2.35
CA ILE A 61 2.85 19.68 3.60
C ILE A 61 4.20 20.40 3.65
N VAL A 62 5.29 19.68 3.37
CA VAL A 62 6.65 20.24 3.41
C VAL A 62 6.82 21.34 2.38
N ASP A 63 6.26 21.18 1.18
CA ASP A 63 6.29 22.22 0.13
C ASP A 63 5.50 23.47 0.57
N GLY A 64 4.29 23.32 1.09
CA GLY A 64 3.46 24.44 1.55
C GLY A 64 4.08 25.19 2.73
N GLU A 65 4.62 24.48 3.72
CA GLU A 65 5.31 25.10 4.85
C GLU A 65 6.61 25.79 4.41
N MET A 66 7.33 25.23 3.45
CA MET A 66 8.54 25.82 2.91
C MET A 66 8.26 27.14 2.17
N GLU A 67 7.13 27.24 1.46
CA GLU A 67 6.69 28.50 0.85
C GLU A 67 6.44 29.59 1.90
N ILE A 68 5.78 29.25 3.02
CA ILE A 68 5.54 30.17 4.12
C ILE A 68 6.87 30.63 4.74
N LEU A 69 7.79 29.70 4.96
CA LEU A 69 9.12 30.01 5.49
C LEU A 69 9.92 30.89 4.54
N ALA A 70 9.89 30.63 3.25
CA ALA A 70 10.57 31.41 2.22
C ALA A 70 9.97 32.80 2.05
N ALA A 71 8.66 32.96 2.26
CA ALA A 71 7.97 34.25 2.20
C ALA A 71 8.38 35.23 3.33
N GLY A 72 9.09 34.74 4.34
CA GLY A 72 9.64 35.61 5.40
C GLY A 72 9.64 34.98 6.79
N ALA A 73 8.72 34.07 7.08
CA ALA A 73 8.64 33.44 8.40
C ALA A 73 9.94 32.72 8.81
N GLY A 74 10.72 32.23 7.83
CA GLY A 74 12.00 31.57 8.08
C GLY A 74 13.08 32.47 8.67
N ARG A 75 12.93 33.80 8.59
CA ARG A 75 13.91 34.76 9.15
C ARG A 75 13.90 34.78 10.67
N ASP A 76 12.75 34.52 11.26
CA ASP A 76 12.56 34.62 12.72
C ASP A 76 13.13 33.40 13.48
N PHE A 77 13.48 32.34 12.75
CA PHE A 77 14.07 31.15 13.36
C PHE A 77 15.58 31.30 13.57
N PRO A 78 16.10 30.83 14.70
CA PRO A 78 17.54 30.80 14.94
C PRO A 78 18.24 29.77 14.04
N ASP A 79 19.55 29.99 13.82
CA ASP A 79 20.37 29.00 13.13
C ASP A 79 20.48 27.71 13.96
N GLY A 80 20.46 26.57 13.28
CA GLY A 80 20.50 25.24 13.86
C GLY A 80 19.31 24.38 13.48
N SER A 81 19.24 23.20 14.09
CA SER A 81 18.17 22.25 13.90
C SER A 81 17.17 22.30 15.05
N GLN A 82 15.90 22.36 14.75
CA GLN A 82 14.83 22.40 15.74
C GLN A 82 13.59 21.65 15.25
N ILE A 83 12.77 21.19 16.19
CA ILE A 83 11.47 20.59 15.87
C ILE A 83 10.54 21.71 15.39
N TYR A 84 9.92 21.50 14.23
CA TYR A 84 9.01 22.45 13.62
C TYR A 84 7.57 21.99 13.75
N THR A 85 6.69 22.88 14.18
CA THR A 85 5.26 22.60 14.24
C THR A 85 4.60 23.15 12.99
N VAL A 86 4.07 22.23 12.17
CA VAL A 86 3.40 22.58 10.92
C VAL A 86 1.99 23.13 11.16
N HIS A 87 1.56 24.02 10.30
CA HIS A 87 0.25 24.65 10.35
C HIS A 87 -0.83 23.81 9.65
N SER A 88 -0.41 22.93 8.76
CA SER A 88 -1.32 22.08 7.98
C SER A 88 -2.04 21.05 8.83
N ARG A 89 -3.38 21.03 8.75
CA ARG A 89 -4.21 20.01 9.39
C ARG A 89 -4.00 18.61 8.79
N ALA A 90 -3.53 18.54 7.56
CA ALA A 90 -3.24 17.29 6.89
C ALA A 90 -2.13 16.47 7.59
N ALA A 91 -1.30 17.13 8.41
CA ALA A 91 -0.29 16.46 9.22
C ALA A 91 -0.88 15.41 10.19
N ALA A 92 -2.13 15.58 10.62
CA ALA A 92 -2.83 14.61 11.46
C ALA A 92 -3.13 13.28 10.75
N SER A 93 -3.09 13.25 9.42
CA SER A 93 -3.29 12.02 8.63
C SER A 93 -2.00 11.23 8.39
N LEU A 94 -0.85 11.83 8.71
CA LEU A 94 0.45 11.16 8.61
C LEU A 94 0.66 10.16 9.76
N PRO A 95 1.47 9.12 9.53
CA PRO A 95 1.91 8.25 10.60
C PRO A 95 2.76 9.04 11.62
N PRO A 96 2.99 8.48 12.83
CA PRO A 96 3.83 9.10 13.83
C PRO A 96 5.20 9.49 13.26
N GLY A 97 5.59 10.72 13.50
CA GLY A 97 6.82 11.32 13.02
C GLY A 97 6.92 12.77 13.46
N HIS A 98 8.00 13.42 13.09
CA HIS A 98 8.23 14.82 13.43
C HIS A 98 8.77 15.59 12.23
N PHE A 99 8.49 16.89 12.23
CA PHE A 99 9.07 17.83 11.28
C PHE A 99 10.28 18.51 11.91
N GLN A 100 11.36 18.55 11.19
CA GLN A 100 12.61 19.17 11.63
C GLN A 100 13.00 20.29 10.68
N LEU A 101 13.16 21.48 11.22
CA LEU A 101 13.65 22.65 10.48
C LEU A 101 15.12 22.86 10.82
N THR A 102 15.95 22.91 9.81
CA THR A 102 17.36 23.26 9.93
C THR A 102 17.62 24.55 9.16
N LYS A 103 18.15 25.55 9.86
CA LYS A 103 18.57 26.84 9.27
C LYS A 103 20.06 26.98 9.38
N ASN A 104 20.67 27.39 8.29
CA ASN A 104 22.08 27.72 8.24
C ASN A 104 22.27 29.01 7.42
N GLY A 105 22.30 30.14 8.12
CA GLY A 105 22.30 31.46 7.50
C GLY A 105 21.05 31.67 6.65
N THR A 106 21.21 31.75 5.34
CA THR A 106 20.10 31.90 4.37
C THR A 106 19.51 30.58 3.88
N HIS A 107 20.17 29.46 4.16
CA HIS A 107 19.68 28.14 3.75
C HIS A 107 18.69 27.58 4.76
N LEU A 108 17.53 27.15 4.28
CA LEU A 108 16.51 26.46 5.04
C LEU A 108 16.34 25.04 4.51
N ARG A 109 16.25 24.10 5.42
CA ARG A 109 15.91 22.71 5.14
C ARG A 109 14.79 22.28 6.08
N LEU A 110 13.69 21.87 5.51
CA LEU A 110 12.58 21.27 6.24
C LEU A 110 12.47 19.79 5.86
N GLU A 111 12.41 18.94 6.85
CA GLU A 111 12.26 17.51 6.63
C GLU A 111 11.18 16.93 7.55
N TRP A 112 10.42 15.98 7.00
CA TRP A 112 9.56 15.11 7.78
C TRP A 112 10.25 13.77 7.98
N VAL A 113 10.39 13.35 9.23
CA VAL A 113 11.05 12.11 9.63
C VAL A 113 10.02 11.21 10.30
N PRO A 114 9.65 10.07 9.70
CA PRO A 114 8.76 9.11 10.35
C PRO A 114 9.49 8.41 11.49
N ASP A 115 8.79 8.18 12.62
CA ASP A 115 9.36 7.47 13.77
C ASP A 115 9.61 5.99 13.46
N GLU A 116 8.76 5.38 12.61
CA GLU A 116 8.92 4.02 12.13
C GLU A 116 9.19 3.99 10.62
N GLN A 117 10.36 3.51 10.23
CA GLN A 117 10.77 3.41 8.83
C GLN A 117 10.19 2.17 8.12
N ARG A 118 8.92 1.86 8.28
CA ARG A 118 8.24 0.75 7.58
C ARG A 118 8.06 1.02 6.09
N GLY A 119 9.18 1.23 5.37
CA GLY A 119 9.18 1.58 3.95
C GLY A 119 8.93 3.06 3.66
N LEU A 120 8.78 3.90 4.70
CA LEU A 120 8.71 5.35 4.59
C LEU A 120 10.12 5.94 4.71
N SER A 121 10.47 6.80 3.78
CA SER A 121 11.70 7.60 3.82
C SER A 121 11.37 9.04 4.24
N ALA A 122 12.35 9.73 4.82
CA ALA A 122 12.22 11.14 5.11
C ALA A 122 11.93 11.95 3.84
N VAL A 123 11.06 12.93 3.96
CA VAL A 123 10.73 13.88 2.90
C VAL A 123 11.45 15.18 3.22
N ILE A 124 12.26 15.67 2.28
CA ILE A 124 13.17 16.79 2.47
C ILE A 124 12.92 17.84 1.40
N ARG A 125 12.86 19.09 1.82
CA ARG A 125 12.91 20.27 0.94
C ARG A 125 13.91 21.28 1.45
N GLU A 126 14.58 21.92 0.53
CA GLU A 126 15.57 22.95 0.81
C GLU A 126 15.27 24.21 -0.01
N THR A 127 15.46 25.36 0.58
CA THR A 127 15.34 26.65 -0.09
C THR A 127 16.35 27.63 0.46
N THR A 128 16.54 28.72 -0.27
CA THR A 128 17.40 29.83 0.16
C THR A 128 16.52 31.05 0.39
N LEU A 129 16.65 31.65 1.56
CA LEU A 129 15.99 32.95 1.85
C LEU A 129 16.55 34.03 0.97
N PRO A 130 15.69 34.91 0.45
CA PRO A 130 16.14 36.10 -0.31
C PRO A 130 16.82 37.15 0.56
#